data_847cbf4794415061bc3f39c0afae79c1
#
_entry.id   847cbf4794415061bc3f39c0afae79c1
#
_cell.length_a   1.000
_cell.length_b   1.000
_cell.length_c   1.000
_cell.angle_alpha   90.00
_cell.angle_beta   90.00
_cell.angle_gamma   90.00
#
_symmetry.space_group_name_H-M   'P 1'
#
loop_
_entity.id
_entity.type
_entity.pdbx_description
1 polymer ?
#
loop_
_entity_poly.entity_id
_entity_poly.type
_entity_poly.pdbx_seq_one_letter_code
_entity_poly.pdbx_strand_id
1 'polypeptide(L)'
;MENNEKPTLSGFPRREFIKKSAAVAAAVAATPLLKTPIYGQNQAPSAGVTGANNRIGLGFIGVGNQGYGAHVIQIKAHATENNVALAAVCDVWTDRVAQVKTAIGGDCQGYDHYPKLLERKDIDAVVIATHDPMHARVSIDALNSGKHVYV
;
A
#
# COMPACT_ATOMS: atom_id res chain seq x y z
N MET A 1 43.79 -42.36 -1.71
CA MET A 1 42.47 -42.80 -2.14
C MET A 1 41.48 -42.36 -1.06
N GLU A 2 40.86 -41.26 -1.25
CA GLU A 2 39.97 -40.61 -0.27
C GLU A 2 38.53 -41.01 -0.62
N ASN A 3 37.91 -41.80 0.26
CA ASN A 3 36.52 -42.25 0.09
C ASN A 3 35.56 -41.10 0.36
N ASN A 4 35.01 -40.58 -0.70
CA ASN A 4 33.97 -39.57 -0.68
C ASN A 4 32.59 -40.27 -0.52
N GLU A 5 32.21 -40.61 0.71
CA GLU A 5 30.85 -41.10 1.00
C GLU A 5 29.88 -39.91 1.05
N LYS A 6 29.00 -39.89 0.07
CA LYS A 6 27.85 -38.97 0.09
C LYS A 6 26.92 -39.30 1.26
N PRO A 7 26.49 -38.33 2.07
CA PRO A 7 25.50 -38.57 3.12
C PRO A 7 24.18 -39.02 2.49
N THR A 8 23.79 -40.27 2.74
CA THR A 8 22.46 -40.78 2.42
C THR A 8 21.43 -40.12 3.34
N LEU A 9 20.55 -39.30 2.79
CA LEU A 9 19.36 -38.81 3.48
C LEU A 9 18.45 -40.02 3.77
N SER A 10 18.67 -40.71 4.89
CA SER A 10 17.74 -41.73 5.38
C SER A 10 16.45 -41.01 5.77
N GLY A 11 15.38 -41.24 4.99
CA GLY A 11 14.08 -40.63 5.19
C GLY A 11 13.52 -40.96 6.58
N PHE A 12 13.12 -39.97 7.30
CA PHE A 12 12.37 -40.15 8.54
C PHE A 12 11.13 -41.01 8.27
N PRO A 13 10.83 -42.03 9.10
CA PRO A 13 9.62 -42.82 8.96
C PRO A 13 8.40 -41.89 8.96
N ARG A 14 7.44 -42.10 8.07
CA ARG A 14 6.22 -41.24 7.91
C ARG A 14 5.53 -40.96 9.25
N ARG A 15 5.54 -41.92 10.17
CA ARG A 15 4.93 -41.82 11.50
C ARG A 15 5.67 -40.81 12.41
N GLU A 16 6.99 -40.74 12.32
CA GLU A 16 7.82 -39.78 13.05
C GLU A 16 7.68 -38.36 12.47
N PHE A 17 7.59 -38.25 11.16
CA PHE A 17 7.32 -36.98 10.48
C PHE A 17 5.97 -36.41 10.91
N ILE A 18 4.92 -37.22 10.91
CA ILE A 18 3.58 -36.78 11.32
C ILE A 18 3.54 -36.36 12.80
N LYS A 19 4.20 -37.11 13.69
CA LYS A 19 4.29 -36.73 15.10
C LYS A 19 5.04 -35.41 15.31
N LYS A 20 6.14 -35.20 14.61
CA LYS A 20 6.96 -33.98 14.71
C LYS A 20 6.25 -32.77 14.10
N SER A 21 5.58 -32.94 12.96
CA SER A 21 4.78 -31.86 12.36
C SER A 21 3.55 -31.50 13.18
N ALA A 22 2.88 -32.46 13.82
CA ALA A 22 1.78 -32.19 14.73
C ALA A 22 2.23 -31.43 16.00
N ALA A 23 3.40 -31.74 16.53
CA ALA A 23 3.99 -31.01 17.67
C ALA A 23 4.36 -29.56 17.30
N VAL A 24 4.90 -29.34 16.11
CA VAL A 24 5.21 -27.98 15.61
C VAL A 24 3.92 -27.20 15.37
N ALA A 25 2.88 -27.81 14.79
CA ALA A 25 1.58 -27.17 14.60
C ALA A 25 0.91 -26.78 15.92
N ALA A 26 1.01 -27.63 16.96
CA ALA A 26 0.49 -27.34 18.28
C ALA A 26 1.28 -26.20 18.98
N ALA A 27 2.60 -26.13 18.80
CA ALA A 27 3.43 -25.06 19.34
C ALA A 27 3.11 -23.69 18.66
N VAL A 28 2.84 -23.66 17.36
CA VAL A 28 2.45 -22.46 16.63
C VAL A 28 1.03 -22.00 17.04
N ALA A 29 0.11 -22.93 17.33
CA ALA A 29 -1.24 -22.61 17.80
C ALA A 29 -1.28 -22.07 19.26
N ALA A 30 -0.24 -22.39 20.07
CA ALA A 30 -0.16 -21.98 21.48
C ALA A 30 0.54 -20.63 21.69
N THR A 31 1.11 -20.01 20.64
CA THR A 31 1.76 -18.69 20.76
C THR A 31 0.77 -17.56 20.45
N PRO A 32 0.32 -16.79 21.45
CA PRO A 32 -0.53 -15.60 21.20
C PRO A 32 0.23 -14.47 20.49
N LEU A 33 1.49 -14.69 20.11
CA LEU A 33 2.41 -13.69 19.54
C LEU A 33 2.38 -13.61 18.01
N LEU A 34 1.64 -14.46 17.31
CA LEU A 34 1.54 -14.38 15.84
C LEU A 34 0.16 -13.89 15.38
N LYS A 35 -0.39 -12.87 16.04
CA LYS A 35 -1.31 -11.96 15.37
C LYS A 35 -0.51 -10.96 14.53
N THR A 36 0.30 -11.48 13.61
CA THR A 36 0.68 -10.66 12.48
C THR A 36 -0.61 -10.42 11.69
N PRO A 37 -1.02 -9.18 11.46
CA PRO A 37 -2.14 -8.91 10.58
C PRO A 37 -1.78 -9.52 9.23
N ILE A 38 -2.49 -10.56 8.83
CA ILE A 38 -2.46 -11.04 7.47
C ILE A 38 -2.96 -9.85 6.64
N TYR A 39 -2.16 -9.40 5.70
CA TYR A 39 -2.56 -8.42 4.70
C TYR A 39 -3.95 -8.78 4.19
N GLY A 40 -4.95 -7.94 4.48
CA GLY A 40 -6.34 -8.20 4.08
C GLY A 40 -7.39 -8.13 5.20
N GLN A 41 -7.04 -8.01 6.46
CA GLN A 41 -8.01 -7.63 7.49
C GLN A 41 -8.04 -6.10 7.56
N ASN A 42 -9.15 -5.53 7.09
CA ASN A 42 -9.48 -4.11 7.01
C ASN A 42 -9.55 -3.41 8.39
N GLN A 43 -8.47 -3.46 9.13
CA GLN A 43 -8.29 -2.56 10.27
C GLN A 43 -7.06 -1.71 10.00
N ALA A 44 -7.30 -0.53 9.45
CA ALA A 44 -6.32 0.53 9.49
C ALA A 44 -5.81 0.68 10.94
N PRO A 45 -4.51 0.92 11.16
CA PRO A 45 -3.98 1.16 12.48
C PRO A 45 -4.82 2.24 13.15
N SER A 46 -5.31 1.97 14.37
CA SER A 46 -6.15 2.90 15.10
C SER A 46 -5.46 4.26 15.24
N ALA A 47 -6.20 5.34 15.14
CA ALA A 47 -5.75 6.74 15.18
C ALA A 47 -4.92 7.15 16.41
N GLY A 48 -4.61 6.22 17.32
CA GLY A 48 -3.82 6.45 18.53
C GLY A 48 -2.40 5.90 18.52
N VAL A 49 -1.95 5.25 17.45
CA VAL A 49 -0.59 4.73 17.38
C VAL A 49 0.33 5.78 16.76
N THR A 50 1.09 6.46 17.62
CA THR A 50 2.11 7.43 17.22
C THR A 50 3.30 6.71 16.56
N GLY A 51 3.29 6.64 15.25
CA GLY A 51 4.42 6.17 14.44
C GLY A 51 4.29 6.71 13.02
N ALA A 52 5.37 7.22 12.46
CA ALA A 52 5.41 7.78 11.10
C ALA A 52 4.96 6.79 10.02
N ASN A 53 4.95 5.48 10.33
CA ASN A 53 4.60 4.40 9.43
C ASN A 53 3.11 3.98 9.47
N ASN A 54 2.28 4.66 10.27
CA ASN A 54 0.91 4.21 10.48
C ASN A 54 -0.13 4.98 9.66
N ARG A 55 0.27 6.03 8.97
CA ARG A 55 -0.61 6.85 8.16
C ARG A 55 -0.33 6.63 6.68
N ILE A 56 -1.34 6.23 5.93
CA ILE A 56 -1.22 6.02 4.48
C ILE A 56 -1.27 7.37 3.79
N GLY A 57 -0.18 7.76 3.12
CA GLY A 57 -0.13 8.94 2.27
C GLY A 57 -0.67 8.66 0.87
N LEU A 58 -1.73 9.37 0.47
CA LEU A 58 -2.31 9.26 -0.86
C LEU A 58 -1.99 10.46 -1.74
N GLY A 59 -1.64 10.17 -3.00
CA GLY A 59 -1.58 11.11 -4.09
C GLY A 59 -2.68 10.86 -5.12
N PHE A 60 -3.21 11.92 -5.72
CA PHE A 60 -4.23 11.84 -6.76
C PHE A 60 -3.67 12.39 -8.07
N ILE A 61 -3.74 11.59 -9.15
CA ILE A 61 -3.25 11.95 -10.48
C ILE A 61 -4.44 11.95 -11.46
N GLY A 62 -4.80 13.13 -11.93
CA GLY A 62 -6.04 13.37 -12.65
C GLY A 62 -7.19 13.66 -11.66
N VAL A 63 -7.52 14.94 -11.49
CA VAL A 63 -8.58 15.38 -10.57
C VAL A 63 -9.72 16.06 -11.30
N GLY A 64 -10.05 15.52 -12.49
CA GLY A 64 -11.25 15.87 -13.24
C GLY A 64 -12.52 15.38 -12.54
N ASN A 65 -13.63 15.29 -13.28
CA ASN A 65 -14.94 14.91 -12.71
C ASN A 65 -14.86 13.56 -11.95
N GLN A 66 -14.25 12.54 -12.56
CA GLN A 66 -14.10 11.23 -11.94
C GLN A 66 -13.12 11.28 -10.75
N GLY A 67 -11.92 11.83 -10.97
CA GLY A 67 -10.90 11.88 -9.92
C GLY A 67 -11.35 12.69 -8.71
N TYR A 68 -11.94 13.84 -8.90
CA TYR A 68 -12.45 14.67 -7.80
C TYR A 68 -13.75 14.13 -7.22
N GLY A 69 -14.77 13.95 -8.06
CA GLY A 69 -16.13 13.63 -7.59
C GLY A 69 -16.24 12.22 -6.99
N ALA A 70 -15.68 11.20 -7.68
CA ALA A 70 -15.80 9.83 -7.22
C ALA A 70 -14.68 9.42 -6.25
N HIS A 71 -13.46 9.95 -6.39
CA HIS A 71 -12.34 9.47 -5.57
C HIS A 71 -11.97 10.45 -4.45
N VAL A 72 -11.61 11.70 -4.74
CA VAL A 72 -11.15 12.63 -3.69
C VAL A 72 -12.21 12.85 -2.62
N ILE A 73 -13.46 13.11 -3.02
CA ILE A 73 -14.55 13.37 -2.08
C ILE A 73 -14.82 12.16 -1.19
N GLN A 74 -14.95 10.97 -1.80
CA GLN A 74 -15.27 9.74 -1.05
C GLN A 74 -14.12 9.35 -0.10
N ILE A 75 -12.89 9.37 -0.59
CA ILE A 75 -11.73 9.03 0.26
C ILE A 75 -11.57 10.05 1.38
N LYS A 76 -11.78 11.35 1.13
CA LYS A 76 -11.73 12.38 2.15
C LYS A 76 -12.76 12.14 3.25
N ALA A 77 -13.97 11.72 2.91
CA ALA A 77 -15.02 11.45 3.89
C ALA A 77 -14.63 10.37 4.90
N HIS A 78 -13.80 9.40 4.49
CA HIS A 78 -13.35 8.28 5.31
C HIS A 78 -11.88 8.37 5.75
N ALA A 79 -11.19 9.47 5.42
CA ALA A 79 -9.74 9.60 5.61
C ALA A 79 -9.31 9.54 7.09
N THR A 80 -10.07 10.18 7.97
CA THR A 80 -9.78 10.20 9.41
C THR A 80 -9.98 8.83 10.03
N GLU A 81 -11.07 8.15 9.70
CA GLU A 81 -11.41 6.82 10.18
C GLU A 81 -10.35 5.78 9.78
N ASN A 82 -9.84 5.88 8.56
CA ASN A 82 -8.87 4.95 8.00
C ASN A 82 -7.41 5.40 8.15
N ASN A 83 -7.15 6.47 8.87
CA ASN A 83 -5.81 7.04 9.06
C ASN A 83 -5.09 7.32 7.74
N VAL A 84 -5.79 7.95 6.80
CA VAL A 84 -5.29 8.32 5.47
C VAL A 84 -5.00 9.80 5.40
N ALA A 85 -3.87 10.17 4.79
CA ALA A 85 -3.52 11.54 4.44
C ALA A 85 -3.71 11.75 2.95
N LEU A 86 -4.51 12.72 2.55
CA LEU A 86 -4.59 13.19 1.18
C LEU A 86 -3.44 14.19 0.97
N ALA A 87 -2.25 13.68 0.62
CA ALA A 87 -1.00 14.43 0.70
C ALA A 87 -0.72 15.27 -0.56
N ALA A 88 -1.23 14.86 -1.71
CA ALA A 88 -0.96 15.56 -2.97
C ALA A 88 -2.04 15.35 -4.03
N VAL A 89 -2.17 16.34 -4.91
CA VAL A 89 -3.01 16.29 -6.11
C VAL A 89 -2.20 16.75 -7.32
N CYS A 90 -2.46 16.14 -8.47
CA CYS A 90 -1.84 16.49 -9.74
C CYS A 90 -2.87 16.51 -10.87
N ASP A 91 -2.86 17.56 -11.65
CA ASP A 91 -3.60 17.67 -12.92
C ASP A 91 -2.86 18.63 -13.85
N VAL A 92 -3.01 18.45 -15.15
CA VAL A 92 -2.46 19.37 -16.16
C VAL A 92 -3.18 20.72 -16.15
N TRP A 93 -4.40 20.76 -15.61
CA TRP A 93 -5.17 21.99 -15.45
C TRP A 93 -5.00 22.57 -14.04
N THR A 94 -4.19 23.61 -13.96
CA THR A 94 -3.77 24.23 -12.67
C THR A 94 -4.93 24.74 -11.82
N ASP A 95 -6.01 25.24 -12.45
CA ASP A 95 -7.19 25.71 -11.70
C ASP A 95 -7.89 24.55 -10.97
N ARG A 96 -7.94 23.36 -11.58
CA ARG A 96 -8.44 22.15 -10.91
C ARG A 96 -7.55 21.76 -9.73
N VAL A 97 -6.23 21.82 -9.91
CA VAL A 97 -5.28 21.56 -8.83
C VAL A 97 -5.54 22.50 -7.65
N ALA A 98 -5.69 23.80 -7.91
CA ALA A 98 -5.98 24.80 -6.89
C ALA A 98 -7.31 24.55 -6.18
N GLN A 99 -8.38 24.28 -6.95
CA GLN A 99 -9.70 23.96 -6.43
C GLN A 99 -9.68 22.73 -5.51
N VAL A 100 -9.11 21.63 -5.99
CA VAL A 100 -9.10 20.36 -5.27
C VAL A 100 -8.19 20.43 -4.05
N LYS A 101 -7.02 21.07 -4.16
CA LYS A 101 -6.15 21.36 -3.02
C LYS A 101 -6.89 22.12 -1.92
N THR A 102 -7.64 23.16 -2.28
CA THR A 102 -8.45 23.93 -1.33
C THR A 102 -9.55 23.07 -0.70
N ALA A 103 -10.20 22.24 -1.50
CA ALA A 103 -11.25 21.33 -1.03
C ALA A 103 -10.72 20.26 -0.07
N ILE A 104 -9.52 19.73 -0.29
CA ILE A 104 -8.85 18.80 0.63
C ILE A 104 -8.45 19.54 1.90
N GLY A 105 -7.82 20.70 1.77
CA GLY A 105 -7.29 21.49 2.88
C GLY A 105 -5.99 20.93 3.47
N GLY A 106 -5.60 21.45 4.64
CA GLY A 106 -4.39 21.02 5.34
C GLY A 106 -3.11 21.23 4.52
N ASP A 107 -2.18 20.29 4.62
CA ASP A 107 -0.87 20.35 3.97
C ASP A 107 -0.83 19.75 2.57
N CYS A 108 -1.99 19.52 1.93
CA CYS A 108 -2.08 18.96 0.60
C CYS A 108 -1.30 19.81 -0.42
N GLN A 109 -0.40 19.20 -1.18
CA GLN A 109 0.40 19.86 -2.20
C GLN A 109 -0.16 19.65 -3.60
N GLY A 110 -0.08 20.70 -4.44
CA GLY A 110 -0.55 20.67 -5.83
C GLY A 110 0.62 20.54 -6.82
N TYR A 111 0.44 19.76 -7.87
CA TYR A 111 1.42 19.53 -8.92
C TYR A 111 0.76 19.65 -10.31
N ASP A 112 1.51 20.19 -11.25
CA ASP A 112 1.18 20.25 -12.68
C ASP A 112 1.73 19.05 -13.46
N HIS A 113 2.66 18.31 -12.85
CA HIS A 113 3.39 17.22 -13.48
C HIS A 113 3.53 16.04 -12.53
N TYR A 114 2.93 14.88 -12.87
CA TYR A 114 2.80 13.73 -11.98
C TYR A 114 4.15 13.11 -11.54
N PRO A 115 5.25 13.09 -12.32
CA PRO A 115 6.52 12.59 -11.84
C PRO A 115 7.01 13.27 -10.56
N LYS A 116 6.80 14.59 -10.42
CA LYS A 116 7.14 15.33 -9.19
C LYS A 116 6.34 14.84 -7.97
N LEU A 117 5.09 14.43 -8.19
CA LEU A 117 4.29 13.82 -7.14
C LEU A 117 4.83 12.43 -6.77
N LEU A 118 5.26 11.63 -7.75
CA LEU A 118 5.80 10.29 -7.53
C LEU A 118 7.15 10.30 -6.78
N GLU A 119 7.94 11.37 -6.88
CA GLU A 119 9.22 11.53 -6.17
C GLU A 119 9.04 11.69 -4.64
N ARG A 120 7.84 12.02 -4.17
CA ARG A 120 7.56 12.21 -2.75
C ARG A 120 7.65 10.89 -1.98
N LYS A 121 8.38 10.93 -0.87
CA LYS A 121 8.59 9.75 0.00
C LYS A 121 7.44 9.52 0.98
N ASP A 122 6.64 10.54 1.23
CA ASP A 122 5.48 10.50 2.13
C ASP A 122 4.18 10.08 1.43
N ILE A 123 4.24 9.69 0.16
CA ILE A 123 3.15 9.08 -0.58
C ILE A 123 3.41 7.59 -0.69
N ASP A 124 2.47 6.79 -0.21
CA ASP A 124 2.50 5.33 -0.25
C ASP A 124 1.72 4.78 -1.44
N ALA A 125 0.63 5.44 -1.80
CA ALA A 125 -0.25 5.01 -2.88
C ALA A 125 -0.76 6.18 -3.72
N VAL A 126 -1.10 5.89 -4.97
CA VAL A 126 -1.70 6.87 -5.88
C VAL A 126 -3.01 6.36 -6.46
N VAL A 127 -3.95 7.29 -6.58
CA VAL A 127 -5.22 7.11 -7.29
C VAL A 127 -5.11 7.80 -8.63
N ILE A 128 -5.25 7.05 -9.71
CA ILE A 128 -5.07 7.52 -11.09
C ILE A 128 -6.44 7.59 -11.76
N ALA A 129 -6.86 8.78 -12.16
CA ALA A 129 -8.10 9.02 -12.88
C ALA A 129 -7.88 10.02 -14.02
N THR A 130 -6.84 9.76 -14.81
CA THR A 130 -6.50 10.47 -16.03
C THR A 130 -7.40 9.99 -17.18
N HIS A 131 -7.19 10.46 -18.40
CA HIS A 131 -7.82 9.89 -19.59
C HIS A 131 -7.18 8.54 -19.96
N ASP A 132 -7.96 7.63 -20.55
CA ASP A 132 -7.62 6.22 -20.77
C ASP A 132 -6.21 5.95 -21.33
N PRO A 133 -5.72 6.66 -22.38
CA PRO A 133 -4.40 6.39 -22.92
C PRO A 133 -3.23 6.59 -21.93
N MET A 134 -3.46 7.37 -20.87
CA MET A 134 -2.43 7.64 -19.85
C MET A 134 -2.43 6.65 -18.69
N HIS A 135 -3.50 5.87 -18.49
CA HIS A 135 -3.60 4.94 -17.37
C HIS A 135 -2.41 3.98 -17.30
N ALA A 136 -2.10 3.30 -18.39
CA ALA A 136 -1.00 2.34 -18.42
C ALA A 136 0.35 2.99 -18.08
N ARG A 137 0.66 4.11 -18.73
CA ARG A 137 1.94 4.80 -18.53
C ARG A 137 2.09 5.28 -17.09
N VAL A 138 1.11 6.01 -16.58
CA VAL A 138 1.16 6.58 -15.22
C VAL A 138 1.21 5.48 -14.17
N SER A 139 0.48 4.37 -14.38
CA SER A 139 0.51 3.22 -13.49
C SER A 139 1.89 2.55 -13.45
N ILE A 140 2.53 2.36 -14.61
CA ILE A 140 3.87 1.78 -14.70
C ILE A 140 4.89 2.68 -13.99
N ASP A 141 4.83 3.99 -14.22
CA ASP A 141 5.74 4.94 -13.59
C ASP A 141 5.55 4.98 -12.06
N ALA A 142 4.30 4.90 -11.59
CA ALA A 142 3.98 4.85 -10.17
C ALA A 142 4.49 3.56 -9.51
N LEU A 143 4.28 2.40 -10.14
CA LEU A 143 4.79 1.12 -9.64
C LEU A 143 6.32 1.08 -9.61
N ASN A 144 6.99 1.61 -10.66
CA ASN A 144 8.44 1.74 -10.70
C ASN A 144 8.99 2.68 -9.62
N SER A 145 8.19 3.66 -9.18
CA SER A 145 8.51 4.56 -8.07
C SER A 145 8.17 3.95 -6.69
N GLY A 146 7.79 2.67 -6.64
CA GLY A 146 7.47 1.95 -5.42
C GLY A 146 6.13 2.33 -4.78
N LYS A 147 5.20 2.93 -5.55
CA LYS A 147 3.88 3.30 -5.05
C LYS A 147 2.85 2.22 -5.34
N HIS A 148 1.91 2.01 -4.42
CA HIS A 148 0.70 1.27 -4.71
C HIS A 148 -0.20 2.06 -5.66
N VAL A 149 -0.95 1.37 -6.52
CA VAL A 149 -1.75 1.99 -7.58
C VAL A 149 -3.19 1.52 -7.51
N TYR A 150 -4.11 2.50 -7.59
CA TYR A 150 -5.51 2.31 -7.93
C TYR A 150 -5.80 3.10 -9.20
N VAL A 151 -6.40 2.47 -10.22
CA VAL A 151 -6.70 3.05 -11.53
C VAL A 151 -8.07 2.60 -12.03
#